data_7cd2c4113c961ef2de4de1337d6ef116
#
_entry.id   7cd2c4113c961ef2de4de1337d6ef116
#
_cell.length_a   1.000
_cell.length_b   1.000
_cell.length_c   1.000
_cell.angle_alpha   90.00
_cell.angle_beta   90.00
_cell.angle_gamma   90.00
#
_symmetry.space_group_name_H-M   'P 1'
#
loop_
_entity.id
_entity.type
_entity.pdbx_description
1 polymer ?
#
loop_
_entity_poly.entity_id
_entity_poly.type
_entity_poly.pdbx_seq_one_letter_code
_entity_poly.pdbx_strand_id
1 'polypeptide(L)'
;LVASHFSVMSKKTAQILTAGPAVVARAMGEEKTKEELGGWKVHTKNGTVDNGADDEAACLTEIQRFLSFMPDSVEQLAPVTKCDDPVDRADEQLASIVPKDRRKAFDMRRVISLVLDQESFFEMGAGYGRSQITGLGRLSGQPVGVWANNCKFLAGSMTTDGAHKARRFIELCETFSLPIVSLVDEPGFMIGSQAEREATIRHGTSAVLTAAMTTVPWASVMVRRSFGVAQAAHYGPEGFVLAWPSAESGPLPVEGGVAVAFQREIAAAADPETRRRELEEQLAARQSPFPRAEALGVHDLIDPRRTREELCRWVGRIQPLLPALLGTAKFSIRP
;
A
#
# COMPACT_ATOMS: atom_id res chain seq x y z
N LEU A 1 17.27 16.91 4.72
CA LEU A 1 16.01 16.76 4.03
C LEU A 1 15.71 15.27 3.76
N VAL A 2 16.54 14.57 2.98
CA VAL A 2 16.29 13.16 2.59
C VAL A 2 16.29 12.18 3.77
N ALA A 3 16.82 12.53 4.92
CA ALA A 3 16.79 11.76 6.15
C ALA A 3 15.59 12.12 7.06
N SER A 4 14.62 12.91 6.59
CA SER A 4 13.40 13.23 7.32
C SER A 4 12.31 12.17 7.10
N HIS A 5 11.36 12.10 8.02
CA HIS A 5 10.23 11.18 7.93
C HIS A 5 9.25 11.54 6.80
N PHE A 6 9.16 12.83 6.47
CA PHE A 6 8.39 13.35 5.36
C PHE A 6 9.12 14.51 4.71
N SER A 7 9.05 14.60 3.40
CA SER A 7 9.66 15.68 2.62
C SER A 7 8.72 16.15 1.51
N VAL A 8 8.69 17.47 1.30
CA VAL A 8 7.92 18.11 0.25
C VAL A 8 8.75 19.14 -0.48
N MET A 9 8.53 19.27 -1.78
CA MET A 9 9.32 20.14 -2.66
C MET A 9 8.40 21.07 -3.44
N SER A 10 8.72 22.38 -3.41
CA SER A 10 8.02 23.35 -4.28
C SER A 10 8.36 23.07 -5.75
N LYS A 11 7.31 22.94 -6.58
CA LYS A 11 7.45 22.58 -8.00
C LYS A 11 8.18 23.63 -8.85
N LYS A 12 8.23 24.89 -8.41
CA LYS A 12 8.73 26.00 -9.22
C LYS A 12 10.11 26.50 -8.80
N THR A 13 10.45 26.34 -7.54
CA THR A 13 11.60 27.05 -6.95
C THR A 13 12.62 26.11 -6.31
N ALA A 14 12.26 24.89 -5.93
CA ALA A 14 13.12 23.99 -5.19
C ALA A 14 13.87 23.00 -6.10
N GLN A 15 15.16 22.82 -5.81
CA GLN A 15 15.99 21.77 -6.40
C GLN A 15 16.87 21.12 -5.31
N ILE A 16 17.11 19.82 -5.45
CA ILE A 16 18.07 19.06 -4.65
C ILE A 16 19.07 18.44 -5.62
N LEU A 17 20.35 18.64 -5.37
CA LEU A 17 21.41 18.24 -6.30
C LEU A 17 22.54 17.57 -5.53
N THR A 18 23.04 16.45 -6.01
CA THR A 18 24.34 15.89 -5.56
C THR A 18 25.50 16.74 -6.09
N ALA A 19 25.37 17.26 -7.32
CA ALA A 19 26.28 18.21 -7.93
C ALA A 19 25.51 19.15 -8.86
N GLY A 20 25.91 20.41 -8.92
CA GLY A 20 25.28 21.39 -9.80
C GLY A 20 25.64 21.19 -11.29
N PRO A 21 24.87 21.81 -12.24
CA PRO A 21 25.03 21.63 -13.67
C PRO A 21 26.46 21.80 -14.19
N ALA A 22 27.18 22.79 -13.72
CA ALA A 22 28.56 23.04 -14.15
C ALA A 22 29.52 21.88 -13.81
N VAL A 23 29.34 21.25 -12.65
CA VAL A 23 30.12 20.09 -12.22
C VAL A 23 29.77 18.87 -13.06
N VAL A 24 28.47 18.63 -13.30
CA VAL A 24 27.95 17.53 -14.13
C VAL A 24 28.46 17.67 -15.58
N ALA A 25 28.36 18.86 -16.16
CA ALA A 25 28.87 19.14 -17.50
C ALA A 25 30.36 18.84 -17.62
N ARG A 26 31.16 19.26 -16.64
CA ARG A 26 32.62 19.02 -16.64
C ARG A 26 33.00 17.56 -16.43
N ALA A 27 32.30 16.85 -15.55
CA ALA A 27 32.65 15.48 -15.16
C ALA A 27 32.06 14.40 -16.08
N MET A 28 30.83 14.62 -16.55
CA MET A 28 30.05 13.61 -17.29
C MET A 28 29.80 13.99 -18.75
N GLY A 29 30.08 15.24 -19.15
CA GLY A 29 29.77 15.75 -20.48
C GLY A 29 28.27 15.98 -20.73
N GLU A 30 27.46 16.05 -19.68
CA GLU A 30 26.00 16.23 -19.77
C GLU A 30 25.62 17.70 -19.53
N GLU A 31 25.03 18.33 -20.53
CA GLU A 31 24.44 19.66 -20.39
C GLU A 31 22.99 19.57 -19.93
N LYS A 32 22.72 19.90 -18.68
CA LYS A 32 21.42 19.83 -18.03
C LYS A 32 21.14 21.09 -17.21
N THR A 33 19.88 21.46 -17.14
CA THR A 33 19.40 22.49 -16.21
C THR A 33 19.32 21.97 -14.78
N LYS A 34 19.25 22.85 -13.79
CA LYS A 34 19.01 22.48 -12.38
C LYS A 34 17.71 21.68 -12.22
N GLU A 35 16.65 22.07 -12.94
CA GLU A 35 15.35 21.42 -12.88
C GLU A 35 15.39 19.99 -13.49
N GLU A 36 16.12 19.79 -14.57
CA GLU A 36 16.30 18.46 -15.19
C GLU A 36 17.14 17.52 -14.34
N LEU A 37 18.10 18.04 -13.58
CA LEU A 37 18.94 17.23 -12.69
C LEU A 37 18.27 16.94 -11.36
N GLY A 38 17.62 17.92 -10.74
CA GLY A 38 17.18 17.81 -9.36
C GLY A 38 15.89 18.53 -9.03
N GLY A 39 15.04 18.80 -10.01
CA GLY A 39 13.71 19.35 -9.79
C GLY A 39 12.71 18.33 -9.25
N TRP A 40 11.54 18.81 -8.87
CA TRP A 40 10.50 18.00 -8.24
C TRP A 40 10.07 16.77 -9.08
N LYS A 41 10.06 16.89 -10.42
CA LYS A 41 9.70 15.79 -11.34
C LYS A 41 10.69 14.61 -11.27
N VAL A 42 11.93 14.89 -10.92
CA VAL A 42 12.96 13.86 -10.73
C VAL A 42 12.77 13.23 -9.36
N HIS A 43 12.77 14.04 -8.31
CA HIS A 43 12.86 13.56 -6.94
C HIS A 43 11.58 12.97 -6.37
N THR A 44 10.40 13.38 -6.84
CA THR A 44 9.15 12.72 -6.46
C THR A 44 8.91 11.41 -7.22
N LYS A 45 9.64 11.15 -8.32
CA LYS A 45 9.54 9.90 -9.07
C LYS A 45 10.56 8.84 -8.64
N ASN A 46 11.69 9.26 -8.09
CA ASN A 46 12.74 8.36 -7.62
C ASN A 46 12.70 8.12 -6.09
N GLY A 47 11.74 8.70 -5.38
CA GLY A 47 11.55 8.52 -3.94
C GLY A 47 12.44 9.37 -3.04
N THR A 48 13.28 10.26 -3.59
CA THR A 48 14.11 11.18 -2.79
C THR A 48 13.25 12.17 -2.00
N VAL A 49 12.11 12.56 -2.57
CA VAL A 49 11.13 13.47 -1.94
C VAL A 49 9.74 12.83 -2.06
N ASP A 50 8.97 12.89 -0.98
CA ASP A 50 7.64 12.27 -0.95
C ASP A 50 6.64 13.02 -1.83
N ASN A 51 6.43 14.31 -1.61
CA ASN A 51 5.39 15.09 -2.28
C ASN A 51 5.95 16.31 -3.00
N GLY A 52 5.22 16.75 -4.02
CA GLY A 52 5.48 18.02 -4.70
C GLY A 52 4.30 18.97 -4.54
N ALA A 53 4.53 20.18 -4.08
CA ALA A 53 3.51 21.20 -3.87
C ALA A 53 3.68 22.38 -4.88
N ASP A 54 2.61 23.11 -5.18
CA ASP A 54 2.64 24.10 -6.24
C ASP A 54 3.48 25.34 -5.92
N ASP A 55 3.60 25.69 -4.63
CA ASP A 55 4.39 26.77 -4.11
C ASP A 55 4.80 26.52 -2.64
N GLU A 56 5.47 27.50 -2.03
CA GLU A 56 5.98 27.40 -0.66
C GLU A 56 4.84 27.37 0.38
N ALA A 57 3.76 28.10 0.16
CA ALA A 57 2.59 28.08 1.06
C ALA A 57 1.92 26.69 1.04
N ALA A 58 1.80 26.07 -0.14
CA ALA A 58 1.32 24.72 -0.27
C ALA A 58 2.26 23.69 0.37
N CYS A 59 3.60 23.91 0.32
CA CYS A 59 4.56 23.08 1.06
C CYS A 59 4.32 23.14 2.57
N LEU A 60 4.11 24.34 3.12
CA LEU A 60 3.81 24.50 4.55
C LEU A 60 2.50 23.81 4.94
N THR A 61 1.47 23.87 4.09
CA THR A 61 0.21 23.17 4.29
C THR A 61 0.40 21.65 4.32
N GLU A 62 1.20 21.08 3.39
CA GLU A 62 1.56 19.66 3.39
C GLU A 62 2.29 19.24 4.68
N ILE A 63 3.25 20.06 5.13
CA ILE A 63 3.99 19.80 6.38
C ILE A 63 3.05 19.84 7.59
N GLN A 64 2.20 20.85 7.69
CA GLN A 64 1.21 20.96 8.77
C GLN A 64 0.27 19.78 8.79
N ARG A 65 -0.18 19.33 7.60
CA ARG A 65 -1.05 18.18 7.46
C ARG A 65 -0.35 16.89 7.91
N PHE A 66 0.90 16.67 7.51
CA PHE A 66 1.71 15.55 8.01
C PHE A 66 1.84 15.58 9.53
N LEU A 67 2.25 16.74 10.09
CA LEU A 67 2.45 16.91 11.53
C LEU A 67 1.15 16.71 12.33
N SER A 68 -0.01 16.98 11.75
CA SER A 68 -1.29 16.75 12.42
C SER A 68 -1.55 15.28 12.77
N PHE A 69 -0.87 14.34 12.12
CA PHE A 69 -0.94 12.90 12.42
C PHE A 69 0.16 12.42 13.38
N MET A 70 1.14 13.26 13.68
CA MET A 70 2.32 12.87 14.45
C MET A 70 2.22 13.32 15.90
N PRO A 71 2.76 12.53 16.86
CA PRO A 71 2.97 13.00 18.21
C PRO A 71 4.16 13.96 18.29
N ASP A 72 4.27 14.69 19.39
CA ASP A 72 5.43 15.58 19.65
C ASP A 72 6.73 14.77 19.88
N SER A 73 6.61 13.53 20.32
CA SER A 73 7.75 12.61 20.51
C SER A 73 7.29 11.15 20.41
N VAL A 74 8.25 10.22 20.26
CA VAL A 74 8.00 8.77 20.25
C VAL A 74 7.52 8.22 21.61
N GLU A 75 7.53 9.03 22.65
CA GLU A 75 7.02 8.70 23.98
C GLU A 75 5.54 9.11 24.18
N GLN A 76 4.91 9.60 23.12
CA GLN A 76 3.52 10.06 23.14
C GLN A 76 2.75 9.39 22.00
N LEU A 77 1.46 9.17 22.20
CA LEU A 77 0.58 8.72 21.14
C LEU A 77 0.22 9.87 20.20
N ALA A 78 0.01 9.52 18.95
CA ALA A 78 -0.46 10.46 17.94
C ALA A 78 -1.83 11.09 18.32
N PRO A 79 -2.06 12.39 18.01
CA PRO A 79 -3.23 13.11 18.47
C PRO A 79 -4.51 12.59 17.83
N VAL A 80 -5.51 12.33 18.66
CA VAL A 80 -6.89 12.02 18.25
C VAL A 80 -7.64 13.30 17.97
N THR A 81 -8.39 13.35 16.89
CA THR A 81 -9.23 14.50 16.55
C THR A 81 -10.70 14.17 16.75
N LYS A 82 -11.52 15.19 17.03
CA LYS A 82 -12.97 15.01 17.00
C LYS A 82 -13.40 14.60 15.59
N CYS A 83 -14.28 13.60 15.51
CA CYS A 83 -14.84 13.11 14.27
C CYS A 83 -16.36 13.10 14.37
N ASP A 84 -17.01 13.81 13.46
CA ASP A 84 -18.47 13.86 13.35
C ASP A 84 -18.97 12.90 12.22
N ASP A 85 -18.06 12.22 11.50
CA ASP A 85 -18.38 11.25 10.45
C ASP A 85 -18.84 9.92 11.11
N PRO A 86 -20.08 9.45 10.86
CA PRO A 86 -20.63 8.29 11.53
C PRO A 86 -19.74 7.03 11.37
N VAL A 87 -19.59 6.29 12.47
CA VAL A 87 -18.82 5.02 12.47
C VAL A 87 -19.45 4.01 11.52
N ASP A 88 -20.76 3.95 11.45
CA ASP A 88 -21.58 3.04 10.65
C ASP A 88 -21.92 3.62 9.25
N ARG A 89 -21.26 4.68 8.81
CA ARG A 89 -21.45 5.21 7.47
C ARG A 89 -21.13 4.12 6.43
N ALA A 90 -22.16 3.68 5.75
CA ALA A 90 -22.12 2.67 4.69
C ALA A 90 -22.30 3.34 3.33
N ASP A 91 -21.31 3.24 2.45
CA ASP A 91 -21.41 3.82 1.10
C ASP A 91 -21.73 2.73 0.07
N GLU A 92 -22.85 2.88 -0.64
CA GLU A 92 -23.31 1.91 -1.63
C GLU A 92 -22.33 1.71 -2.80
N GLN A 93 -21.45 2.69 -3.07
CA GLN A 93 -20.44 2.53 -4.11
C GLN A 93 -19.48 1.38 -3.81
N LEU A 94 -19.21 1.07 -2.52
CA LEU A 94 -18.32 -0.03 -2.14
C LEU A 94 -18.83 -1.39 -2.61
N ALA A 95 -20.14 -1.58 -2.68
CA ALA A 95 -20.74 -2.85 -3.14
C ALA A 95 -20.44 -3.17 -4.62
N SER A 96 -20.12 -2.16 -5.44
CA SER A 96 -19.94 -2.31 -6.89
C SER A 96 -18.61 -1.76 -7.41
N ILE A 97 -17.75 -1.20 -6.55
CA ILE A 97 -16.51 -0.55 -6.95
C ILE A 97 -15.48 -1.52 -7.55
N VAL A 98 -15.48 -2.77 -7.10
CA VAL A 98 -14.64 -3.84 -7.66
C VAL A 98 -15.39 -4.47 -8.84
N PRO A 99 -14.85 -4.37 -10.08
CA PRO A 99 -15.50 -4.94 -11.25
C PRO A 99 -15.56 -6.48 -11.16
N LYS A 100 -16.66 -7.08 -11.64
CA LYS A 100 -16.76 -8.54 -11.80
C LYS A 100 -15.74 -9.10 -12.79
N ASP A 101 -15.39 -8.32 -13.82
CA ASP A 101 -14.31 -8.65 -14.74
C ASP A 101 -12.96 -8.41 -14.08
N ARG A 102 -12.22 -9.49 -13.79
CA ARG A 102 -10.93 -9.50 -13.11
C ARG A 102 -9.85 -8.67 -13.81
N ARG A 103 -9.97 -8.45 -15.13
CA ARG A 103 -9.01 -7.69 -15.94
C ARG A 103 -9.21 -6.18 -15.82
N LYS A 104 -10.37 -5.74 -15.35
CA LYS A 104 -10.67 -4.32 -15.19
C LYS A 104 -10.06 -3.76 -13.90
N ALA A 105 -9.40 -2.62 -14.05
CA ALA A 105 -8.90 -1.87 -12.89
C ALA A 105 -10.04 -1.07 -12.24
N PHE A 106 -9.89 -0.79 -10.95
CA PHE A 106 -10.75 0.10 -10.18
C PHE A 106 -9.93 1.15 -9.45
N ASP A 107 -10.58 2.11 -8.81
CA ASP A 107 -9.91 3.18 -8.07
C ASP A 107 -9.80 2.84 -6.59
N MET A 108 -8.62 2.35 -6.18
CA MET A 108 -8.36 2.07 -4.77
C MET A 108 -8.34 3.34 -3.91
N ARG A 109 -7.94 4.50 -4.46
CA ARG A 109 -8.02 5.77 -3.72
C ARG A 109 -9.46 6.14 -3.39
N ARG A 110 -10.39 5.79 -4.29
CA ARG A 110 -11.82 5.95 -4.00
C ARG A 110 -12.28 5.02 -2.87
N VAL A 111 -11.81 3.76 -2.83
CA VAL A 111 -12.08 2.85 -1.69
C VAL A 111 -11.56 3.46 -0.40
N ILE A 112 -10.31 3.92 -0.39
CA ILE A 112 -9.70 4.59 0.77
C ILE A 112 -10.57 5.75 1.25
N SER A 113 -10.99 6.64 0.35
CA SER A 113 -11.81 7.82 0.69
C SER A 113 -13.20 7.49 1.22
N LEU A 114 -13.77 6.35 0.82
CA LEU A 114 -15.07 5.87 1.28
C LEU A 114 -15.00 5.17 2.64
N VAL A 115 -13.84 4.63 3.00
CA VAL A 115 -13.63 3.88 4.25
C VAL A 115 -13.15 4.78 5.39
N LEU A 116 -12.18 5.67 5.12
CA LEU A 116 -11.63 6.57 6.14
C LEU A 116 -12.60 7.70 6.50
N ASP A 117 -12.28 8.43 7.56
CA ASP A 117 -12.97 9.69 7.88
C ASP A 117 -12.86 10.63 6.69
N GLN A 118 -13.94 11.37 6.42
CA GLN A 118 -14.03 12.26 5.26
C GLN A 118 -12.83 13.23 5.23
N GLU A 119 -12.22 13.37 4.05
CA GLU A 119 -11.07 14.25 3.76
C GLU A 119 -9.81 13.99 4.61
N SER A 120 -9.79 12.91 5.40
CA SER A 120 -8.65 12.63 6.29
C SER A 120 -7.44 12.04 5.57
N PHE A 121 -7.58 11.44 4.39
CA PHE A 121 -6.48 10.75 3.72
C PHE A 121 -5.40 11.72 3.23
N PHE A 122 -4.18 11.52 3.69
CA PHE A 122 -2.96 12.22 3.29
C PHE A 122 -2.02 11.25 2.59
N GLU A 123 -2.02 11.24 1.24
CA GLU A 123 -1.18 10.34 0.45
C GLU A 123 0.28 10.82 0.47
N MET A 124 1.23 9.90 0.71
CA MET A 124 2.66 10.13 0.71
C MET A 124 3.31 9.39 -0.48
N GLY A 125 4.18 10.07 -1.21
CA GLY A 125 4.96 9.46 -2.28
C GLY A 125 4.13 8.97 -3.47
N ALA A 126 3.08 9.68 -3.87
CA ALA A 126 2.20 9.28 -4.97
C ALA A 126 2.94 9.09 -6.32
N GLY A 127 4.08 9.75 -6.51
CA GLY A 127 4.91 9.67 -7.72
C GLY A 127 5.87 8.49 -7.78
N TYR A 128 6.27 7.94 -6.63
CA TYR A 128 7.23 6.85 -6.48
C TYR A 128 6.53 5.52 -6.12
N GLY A 129 7.06 4.41 -6.59
CA GLY A 129 6.51 3.09 -6.29
C GLY A 129 5.00 3.02 -6.56
N ARG A 130 4.54 3.53 -7.70
CA ARG A 130 3.15 3.86 -8.03
C ARG A 130 2.17 2.69 -7.97
N SER A 131 2.67 1.45 -7.95
CA SER A 131 1.86 0.25 -7.73
C SER A 131 1.36 0.13 -6.29
N GLN A 132 1.98 0.87 -5.36
CA GLN A 132 1.61 0.94 -3.95
C GLN A 132 1.12 2.35 -3.60
N ILE A 133 0.08 2.43 -2.79
CA ILE A 133 -0.46 3.66 -2.21
C ILE A 133 -0.12 3.63 -0.73
N THR A 134 0.56 4.64 -0.23
CA THR A 134 0.86 4.82 1.19
C THR A 134 0.44 6.20 1.65
N GLY A 135 -0.04 6.31 2.85
CA GLY A 135 -0.46 7.60 3.40
C GLY A 135 -1.02 7.46 4.81
N LEU A 136 -1.34 8.59 5.40
CA LEU A 136 -1.93 8.69 6.72
C LEU A 136 -3.41 9.01 6.59
N GLY A 137 -4.21 8.53 7.53
CA GLY A 137 -5.64 8.79 7.54
C GLY A 137 -6.21 8.67 8.94
N ARG A 138 -7.52 8.80 9.07
CA ARG A 138 -8.20 8.66 10.35
C ARG A 138 -9.40 7.72 10.26
N LEU A 139 -9.65 7.03 11.34
CA LEU A 139 -10.85 6.21 11.57
C LEU A 139 -11.44 6.61 12.91
N SER A 140 -12.63 7.21 12.89
CA SER A 140 -13.28 7.78 14.10
C SER A 140 -12.35 8.75 14.86
N GLY A 141 -11.62 9.60 14.11
CA GLY A 141 -10.65 10.55 14.64
C GLY A 141 -9.29 9.98 14.99
N GLN A 142 -9.14 8.67 15.07
CA GLN A 142 -7.90 7.97 15.42
C GLN A 142 -6.95 7.94 14.20
N PRO A 143 -5.68 8.37 14.34
CA PRO A 143 -4.72 8.32 13.25
C PRO A 143 -4.28 6.88 12.95
N VAL A 144 -4.20 6.56 11.66
CA VAL A 144 -3.76 5.26 11.14
C VAL A 144 -2.86 5.45 9.93
N GLY A 145 -1.89 4.55 9.77
CA GLY A 145 -1.20 4.37 8.50
C GLY A 145 -2.09 3.59 7.54
N VAL A 146 -2.10 3.98 6.28
CA VAL A 146 -2.88 3.33 5.22
C VAL A 146 -1.95 2.85 4.12
N TRP A 147 -2.00 1.55 3.84
CA TRP A 147 -1.28 0.94 2.72
C TRP A 147 -2.24 0.19 1.81
N ALA A 148 -2.11 0.37 0.50
CA ALA A 148 -2.98 -0.29 -0.46
C ALA A 148 -2.29 -0.49 -1.82
N ASN A 149 -2.81 -1.41 -2.63
CA ASN A 149 -2.32 -1.62 -3.99
C ASN A 149 -3.06 -0.71 -4.99
N ASN A 150 -2.33 -0.19 -5.96
CA ASN A 150 -2.87 0.59 -7.07
C ASN A 150 -2.95 -0.26 -8.33
N CYS A 151 -4.06 -0.92 -8.55
CA CYS A 151 -4.23 -1.79 -9.72
C CYS A 151 -4.25 -1.05 -11.07
N LYS A 152 -4.35 0.29 -11.08
CA LYS A 152 -4.20 1.11 -12.29
C LYS A 152 -2.75 1.23 -12.76
N PHE A 153 -1.78 0.80 -11.95
CA PHE A 153 -0.37 0.82 -12.29
C PHE A 153 0.24 -0.57 -12.09
N LEU A 154 0.75 -1.18 -13.18
CA LEU A 154 1.32 -2.54 -13.18
C LEU A 154 0.45 -3.57 -12.44
N ALA A 155 -0.87 -3.46 -12.62
CA ALA A 155 -1.88 -4.27 -11.95
C ALA A 155 -1.82 -4.28 -10.40
N GLY A 156 -1.05 -3.39 -9.78
CA GLY A 156 -0.82 -3.34 -8.33
C GLY A 156 0.32 -4.21 -7.85
N SER A 157 1.07 -4.87 -8.75
CA SER A 157 2.19 -5.77 -8.38
C SER A 157 3.25 -5.06 -7.57
N MET A 158 3.82 -5.75 -6.62
CA MET A 158 4.93 -5.22 -5.82
C MET A 158 6.22 -5.17 -6.66
N THR A 159 6.59 -3.97 -7.08
CA THR A 159 7.87 -3.67 -7.75
C THR A 159 8.97 -3.41 -6.72
N THR A 160 10.22 -3.30 -7.17
CA THR A 160 11.35 -2.87 -6.32
C THR A 160 11.06 -1.53 -5.64
N ASP A 161 10.63 -0.52 -6.39
CA ASP A 161 10.26 0.79 -5.85
C ASP A 161 9.06 0.70 -4.90
N GLY A 162 8.07 -0.13 -5.25
CA GLY A 162 6.91 -0.40 -4.40
C GLY A 162 7.30 -1.02 -3.07
N ALA A 163 8.24 -1.96 -3.07
CA ALA A 163 8.76 -2.60 -1.87
C ALA A 163 9.55 -1.62 -0.98
N HIS A 164 10.39 -0.77 -1.57
CA HIS A 164 11.10 0.28 -0.83
C HIS A 164 10.14 1.28 -0.18
N LYS A 165 9.14 1.74 -0.95
CA LYS A 165 8.11 2.63 -0.45
C LYS A 165 7.31 2.02 0.70
N ALA A 166 6.85 0.77 0.54
CA ALA A 166 6.11 0.05 1.56
C ALA A 166 6.95 -0.11 2.84
N ARG A 167 8.20 -0.57 2.71
CA ARG A 167 9.10 -0.72 3.85
C ARG A 167 9.30 0.59 4.61
N ARG A 168 9.66 1.68 3.91
CA ARG A 168 9.84 3.00 4.54
C ARG A 168 8.58 3.46 5.26
N PHE A 169 7.42 3.24 4.67
CA PHE A 169 6.14 3.59 5.26
C PHE A 169 5.81 2.76 6.52
N ILE A 170 6.06 1.45 6.49
CA ILE A 170 5.88 0.57 7.65
C ILE A 170 6.81 1.01 8.79
N GLU A 171 8.09 1.31 8.50
CA GLU A 171 9.06 1.81 9.48
C GLU A 171 8.63 3.15 10.08
N LEU A 172 7.99 4.04 9.31
CA LEU A 172 7.39 5.27 9.81
C LEU A 172 6.27 4.99 10.81
N CYS A 173 5.33 4.11 10.46
CA CYS A 173 4.21 3.75 11.32
C CYS A 173 4.69 3.10 12.62
N GLU A 174 5.66 2.19 12.54
CA GLU A 174 6.28 1.57 13.72
C GLU A 174 6.97 2.61 14.63
N THR A 175 7.68 3.58 14.04
CA THR A 175 8.40 4.63 14.79
C THR A 175 7.45 5.48 15.64
N PHE A 176 6.27 5.79 15.11
CA PHE A 176 5.29 6.65 15.78
C PHE A 176 4.10 5.89 16.37
N SER A 177 4.21 4.57 16.51
CA SER A 177 3.17 3.70 17.07
C SER A 177 1.80 3.88 16.40
N LEU A 178 1.80 4.12 15.07
CA LEU A 178 0.60 4.26 14.26
C LEU A 178 0.09 2.88 13.82
N PRO A 179 -1.14 2.49 14.17
CA PRO A 179 -1.74 1.27 13.65
C PRO A 179 -1.84 1.30 12.13
N ILE A 180 -1.70 0.15 11.47
CA ILE A 180 -1.71 0.07 10.00
C ILE A 180 -3.01 -0.58 9.52
N VAL A 181 -3.64 0.05 8.53
CA VAL A 181 -4.74 -0.50 7.73
C VAL A 181 -4.24 -0.82 6.33
N SER A 182 -4.31 -2.08 5.92
CA SER A 182 -3.93 -2.53 4.59
C SER A 182 -5.16 -2.91 3.77
N LEU A 183 -5.34 -2.28 2.60
CA LEU A 183 -6.40 -2.62 1.63
C LEU A 183 -5.77 -3.39 0.48
N VAL A 184 -5.99 -4.72 0.48
CA VAL A 184 -5.19 -5.66 -0.30
C VAL A 184 -5.80 -5.95 -1.67
N ASP A 185 -5.04 -5.65 -2.72
CA ASP A 185 -5.24 -6.11 -4.11
C ASP A 185 -3.89 -6.48 -4.73
N GLU A 186 -3.15 -7.40 -4.06
CA GLU A 186 -1.78 -7.80 -4.38
C GLU A 186 -1.74 -9.02 -5.30
N PRO A 187 -1.40 -8.84 -6.59
CA PRO A 187 -1.29 -9.97 -7.52
C PRO A 187 0.02 -10.76 -7.39
N GLY A 188 0.96 -10.27 -6.60
CA GLY A 188 2.29 -10.85 -6.41
C GLY A 188 3.43 -9.87 -6.74
N PHE A 189 4.65 -10.33 -6.59
CA PHE A 189 5.83 -9.57 -7.03
C PHE A 189 5.79 -9.32 -8.52
N MET A 190 6.32 -8.17 -8.96
CA MET A 190 6.53 -7.89 -10.38
C MET A 190 7.48 -8.94 -10.97
N ILE A 191 7.15 -9.43 -12.15
CA ILE A 191 7.87 -10.50 -12.86
C ILE A 191 8.51 -9.96 -14.16
N GLY A 192 9.41 -10.73 -14.71
CA GLY A 192 10.06 -10.43 -15.99
C GLY A 192 11.51 -9.98 -15.83
N SER A 193 12.24 -9.95 -16.95
CA SER A 193 13.69 -9.74 -16.97
C SER A 193 14.13 -8.41 -16.35
N GLN A 194 13.29 -7.38 -16.38
CA GLN A 194 13.58 -6.11 -15.73
C GLN A 194 13.46 -6.23 -14.19
N ALA A 195 12.39 -6.87 -13.71
CA ALA A 195 12.19 -7.11 -12.27
C ALA A 195 13.34 -7.96 -11.68
N GLU A 196 13.83 -8.96 -12.44
CA GLU A 196 15.00 -9.75 -12.00
C GLU A 196 16.27 -8.89 -11.92
N ARG A 197 16.53 -8.03 -12.91
CA ARG A 197 17.69 -7.10 -12.88
C ARG A 197 17.62 -6.09 -11.74
N GLU A 198 16.41 -5.68 -11.36
CA GLU A 198 16.16 -4.77 -10.23
C GLU A 198 16.14 -5.48 -8.88
N ALA A 199 16.40 -6.78 -8.85
CA ALA A 199 16.40 -7.61 -7.65
C ALA A 199 15.07 -7.52 -6.85
N THR A 200 13.94 -7.52 -7.55
CA THR A 200 12.60 -7.37 -6.96
C THR A 200 12.34 -8.36 -5.85
N ILE A 201 12.80 -9.62 -5.98
CA ILE A 201 12.63 -10.63 -4.94
C ILE A 201 13.36 -10.26 -3.64
N ARG A 202 14.58 -9.69 -3.72
CA ARG A 202 15.33 -9.25 -2.54
C ARG A 202 14.62 -8.10 -1.83
N HIS A 203 14.23 -7.08 -2.57
CA HIS A 203 13.59 -5.88 -2.02
C HIS A 203 12.17 -6.18 -1.53
N GLY A 204 11.42 -7.00 -2.28
CA GLY A 204 10.11 -7.50 -1.85
C GLY A 204 10.17 -8.32 -0.57
N THR A 205 11.14 -9.25 -0.45
CA THR A 205 11.35 -10.01 0.79
C THR A 205 11.72 -9.08 1.95
N SER A 206 12.49 -8.01 1.70
CA SER A 206 12.78 -7.01 2.74
C SER A 206 11.51 -6.32 3.25
N ALA A 207 10.55 -5.99 2.37
CA ALA A 207 9.25 -5.44 2.79
C ALA A 207 8.43 -6.45 3.61
N VAL A 208 8.40 -7.73 3.19
CA VAL A 208 7.75 -8.82 3.94
C VAL A 208 8.35 -8.96 5.34
N LEU A 209 9.68 -8.98 5.45
CA LEU A 209 10.36 -9.09 6.75
C LEU A 209 10.10 -7.86 7.62
N THR A 210 10.09 -6.66 7.04
CA THR A 210 9.77 -5.44 7.79
C THR A 210 8.35 -5.51 8.37
N ALA A 211 7.37 -5.94 7.58
CA ALA A 211 6.00 -6.13 8.06
C ALA A 211 5.92 -7.20 9.17
N ALA A 212 6.63 -8.32 9.01
CA ALA A 212 6.66 -9.38 10.02
C ALA A 212 7.35 -8.99 11.35
N MET A 213 8.18 -7.96 11.33
CA MET A 213 8.90 -7.44 12.50
C MET A 213 8.17 -6.29 13.19
N THR A 214 7.08 -5.78 12.65
CA THR A 214 6.32 -4.70 13.28
C THR A 214 5.64 -5.16 14.57
N THR A 215 5.39 -4.21 15.44
CA THR A 215 4.64 -4.42 16.69
C THR A 215 3.38 -3.59 16.76
N VAL A 216 3.21 -2.64 15.82
CA VAL A 216 1.97 -1.87 15.74
C VAL A 216 0.81 -2.76 15.31
N PRO A 217 -0.39 -2.56 15.88
CA PRO A 217 -1.59 -3.28 15.46
C PRO A 217 -1.84 -3.13 13.96
N TRP A 218 -2.31 -4.22 13.34
CA TRP A 218 -2.51 -4.28 11.91
C TRP A 218 -3.90 -4.83 11.55
N ALA A 219 -4.62 -4.13 10.68
CA ALA A 219 -5.86 -4.64 10.09
C ALA A 219 -5.70 -4.70 8.57
N SER A 220 -6.14 -5.81 7.97
CA SER A 220 -6.08 -6.02 6.53
C SER A 220 -7.45 -6.35 5.98
N VAL A 221 -7.82 -5.71 4.89
CA VAL A 221 -9.04 -6.01 4.15
C VAL A 221 -8.66 -6.55 2.77
N MET A 222 -8.94 -7.80 2.53
CA MET A 222 -8.78 -8.41 1.21
C MET A 222 -9.89 -7.87 0.30
N VAL A 223 -9.55 -6.85 -0.49
CA VAL A 223 -10.50 -6.20 -1.41
C VAL A 223 -10.68 -7.04 -2.67
N ARG A 224 -9.58 -7.57 -3.24
CA ARG A 224 -9.62 -8.43 -4.42
C ARG A 224 -8.49 -9.47 -4.36
N ARG A 225 -7.37 -9.24 -5.03
CA ARG A 225 -6.27 -10.22 -5.15
C ARG A 225 -5.39 -10.27 -3.91
N SER A 226 -4.96 -11.48 -3.54
CA SER A 226 -4.00 -11.72 -2.49
C SER A 226 -3.17 -12.96 -2.84
N PHE A 227 -2.09 -12.78 -3.62
CA PHE A 227 -1.36 -13.88 -4.23
C PHE A 227 0.14 -13.89 -3.93
N GLY A 228 0.70 -15.10 -3.91
CA GLY A 228 2.12 -15.35 -3.80
C GLY A 228 2.73 -14.87 -2.47
N VAL A 229 4.06 -14.73 -2.45
CA VAL A 229 4.78 -14.31 -1.24
C VAL A 229 4.56 -12.82 -0.94
N ALA A 230 4.37 -11.98 -1.96
CA ALA A 230 4.18 -10.55 -1.79
C ALA A 230 2.99 -10.21 -0.86
N GLN A 231 1.91 -11.01 -0.91
CA GLN A 231 0.76 -10.81 -0.03
C GLN A 231 1.12 -10.81 1.46
N ALA A 232 2.15 -11.58 1.87
CA ALA A 232 2.52 -11.69 3.28
C ALA A 232 2.93 -10.35 3.90
N ALA A 233 3.43 -9.40 3.09
CA ALA A 233 3.76 -8.07 3.58
C ALA A 233 2.53 -7.26 4.02
N HIS A 234 1.33 -7.62 3.56
CA HIS A 234 0.11 -6.87 3.82
C HIS A 234 -0.58 -7.21 5.15
N TYR A 235 -0.16 -8.26 5.86
CA TYR A 235 -0.94 -8.77 7.00
C TYR A 235 -0.35 -8.46 8.37
N GLY A 236 0.92 -8.04 8.45
CA GLY A 236 1.59 -7.91 9.74
C GLY A 236 1.72 -9.25 10.48
N PRO A 237 2.32 -9.27 11.69
CA PRO A 237 2.56 -10.52 12.43
C PRO A 237 1.29 -11.12 13.05
N GLU A 238 0.37 -10.30 13.53
CA GLU A 238 -0.88 -10.68 14.21
C GLU A 238 -2.05 -9.84 13.68
N GLY A 239 -2.14 -9.74 12.35
CA GLY A 239 -3.11 -8.86 11.71
C GLY A 239 -4.56 -9.33 11.85
N PHE A 240 -5.48 -8.38 12.10
CA PHE A 240 -6.91 -8.58 11.97
C PHE A 240 -7.30 -8.60 10.50
N VAL A 241 -7.73 -9.73 9.96
CA VAL A 241 -7.96 -9.94 8.53
C VAL A 241 -9.44 -10.06 8.21
N LEU A 242 -9.92 -9.17 7.35
CA LEU A 242 -11.26 -9.19 6.77
C LEU A 242 -11.17 -9.50 5.28
N ALA A 243 -12.22 -10.08 4.71
CA ALA A 243 -12.33 -10.30 3.28
C ALA A 243 -13.64 -9.78 2.71
N TRP A 244 -13.60 -9.23 1.49
CA TRP A 244 -14.78 -8.97 0.69
C TRP A 244 -15.16 -10.21 -0.12
N PRO A 245 -16.42 -10.35 -0.56
CA PRO A 245 -16.84 -11.43 -1.47
C PRO A 245 -16.09 -11.45 -2.80
N SER A 246 -15.49 -10.32 -3.20
CA SER A 246 -14.64 -10.17 -4.39
C SER A 246 -13.19 -10.63 -4.19
N ALA A 247 -12.81 -11.03 -2.96
CA ALA A 247 -11.46 -11.45 -2.66
C ALA A 247 -11.11 -12.80 -3.31
N GLU A 248 -9.84 -12.92 -3.68
CA GLU A 248 -9.26 -14.14 -4.23
C GLU A 248 -7.86 -14.32 -3.67
N SER A 249 -7.51 -15.54 -3.28
CA SER A 249 -6.21 -15.79 -2.69
C SER A 249 -5.61 -17.14 -3.07
N GLY A 250 -4.30 -17.21 -3.12
CA GLY A 250 -3.60 -18.44 -3.46
C GLY A 250 -2.12 -18.24 -3.77
N PRO A 251 -1.45 -19.31 -4.23
CA PRO A 251 -0.05 -19.20 -4.63
C PRO A 251 0.16 -18.38 -5.91
N LEU A 252 -0.75 -18.50 -6.87
CA LEU A 252 -0.72 -17.80 -8.16
C LEU A 252 -2.15 -17.39 -8.57
N PRO A 253 -2.33 -16.29 -9.31
CA PRO A 253 -3.59 -15.97 -9.97
C PRO A 253 -4.08 -17.12 -10.86
N VAL A 254 -5.40 -17.21 -11.06
CA VAL A 254 -6.05 -18.33 -11.76
C VAL A 254 -5.39 -18.67 -13.10
N GLU A 255 -5.22 -17.67 -13.96
CA GLU A 255 -4.69 -17.84 -15.30
C GLU A 255 -3.24 -18.37 -15.30
N GLY A 256 -2.40 -17.81 -14.42
CA GLY A 256 -1.03 -18.26 -14.24
C GLY A 256 -0.96 -19.65 -13.60
N GLY A 257 -1.79 -19.91 -12.62
CA GLY A 257 -1.87 -21.19 -11.93
C GLY A 257 -2.27 -22.32 -12.87
N VAL A 258 -3.29 -22.12 -13.69
CA VAL A 258 -3.74 -23.09 -14.70
C VAL A 258 -2.69 -23.31 -15.77
N ALA A 259 -2.08 -22.24 -16.29
CA ALA A 259 -1.04 -22.36 -17.31
C ALA A 259 0.18 -23.17 -16.85
N VAL A 260 0.57 -23.04 -15.56
CA VAL A 260 1.72 -23.78 -15.02
C VAL A 260 1.35 -25.21 -14.62
N ALA A 261 0.24 -25.39 -13.90
CA ALA A 261 -0.09 -26.69 -13.30
C ALA A 261 -0.68 -27.69 -14.31
N PHE A 262 -1.41 -27.23 -15.34
CA PHE A 262 -2.22 -28.06 -16.22
C PHE A 262 -1.79 -27.98 -17.71
N GLN A 263 -0.63 -27.47 -18.01
CA GLN A 263 -0.16 -27.29 -19.40
C GLN A 263 -0.26 -28.57 -20.23
N ARG A 264 0.17 -29.72 -19.67
CA ARG A 264 0.14 -31.02 -20.39
C ARG A 264 -1.28 -31.53 -20.60
N GLU A 265 -2.13 -31.36 -19.60
CA GLU A 265 -3.53 -31.78 -19.66
C GLU A 265 -4.31 -30.97 -20.70
N ILE A 266 -4.11 -29.66 -20.72
CA ILE A 266 -4.72 -28.77 -21.73
C ILE A 266 -4.26 -29.14 -23.12
N ALA A 267 -2.95 -29.37 -23.33
CA ALA A 267 -2.40 -29.73 -24.63
C ALA A 267 -2.90 -31.10 -25.15
N ALA A 268 -3.24 -32.02 -24.27
CA ALA A 268 -3.76 -33.35 -24.60
C ALA A 268 -5.28 -33.42 -24.79
N ALA A 269 -6.03 -32.36 -24.45
CA ALA A 269 -7.47 -32.33 -24.56
C ALA A 269 -7.96 -32.22 -26.01
N ALA A 270 -9.10 -32.79 -26.32
CA ALA A 270 -9.73 -32.69 -27.65
C ALA A 270 -10.10 -31.24 -28.01
N ASP A 271 -10.47 -30.43 -27.00
CA ASP A 271 -10.67 -28.99 -27.09
C ASP A 271 -9.87 -28.30 -25.98
N PRO A 272 -8.64 -27.85 -26.27
CA PRO A 272 -7.75 -27.19 -25.29
C PRO A 272 -8.34 -25.92 -24.67
N GLU A 273 -9.13 -25.16 -25.42
CA GLU A 273 -9.71 -23.89 -24.96
C GLU A 273 -10.84 -24.13 -23.95
N THR A 274 -11.72 -25.07 -24.23
CA THR A 274 -12.80 -25.49 -23.32
C THR A 274 -12.19 -26.08 -22.04
N ARG A 275 -11.19 -26.96 -22.16
CA ARG A 275 -10.51 -27.54 -20.98
C ARG A 275 -9.84 -26.49 -20.11
N ARG A 276 -9.19 -25.50 -20.71
CA ARG A 276 -8.59 -24.38 -19.97
C ARG A 276 -9.64 -23.63 -19.16
N ARG A 277 -10.77 -23.26 -19.76
CA ARG A 277 -11.85 -22.54 -19.06
C ARG A 277 -12.40 -23.34 -17.88
N GLU A 278 -12.64 -24.64 -18.06
CA GLU A 278 -13.10 -25.51 -16.98
C GLU A 278 -12.13 -25.51 -15.78
N LEU A 279 -10.81 -25.60 -16.07
CA LEU A 279 -9.78 -25.59 -15.04
C LEU A 279 -9.65 -24.22 -14.36
N GLU A 280 -9.80 -23.14 -15.12
CA GLU A 280 -9.83 -21.77 -14.58
C GLU A 280 -11.04 -21.56 -13.65
N GLU A 281 -12.22 -22.04 -14.03
CA GLU A 281 -13.43 -21.99 -13.20
C GLU A 281 -13.27 -22.82 -11.90
N GLN A 282 -12.73 -24.03 -12.01
CA GLN A 282 -12.48 -24.89 -10.84
C GLN A 282 -11.46 -24.25 -9.87
N LEU A 283 -10.36 -23.68 -10.39
CA LEU A 283 -9.36 -23.02 -9.58
C LEU A 283 -9.92 -21.73 -8.96
N ALA A 284 -10.69 -20.95 -9.71
CA ALA A 284 -11.35 -19.75 -9.22
C ALA A 284 -12.28 -20.03 -8.03
N ALA A 285 -13.07 -21.11 -8.11
CA ALA A 285 -13.95 -21.52 -7.00
C ALA A 285 -13.15 -21.81 -5.72
N ARG A 286 -11.97 -22.46 -5.84
CA ARG A 286 -11.08 -22.77 -4.71
C ARG A 286 -10.38 -21.55 -4.16
N GLN A 287 -10.10 -20.55 -4.99
CA GLN A 287 -9.41 -19.31 -4.61
C GLN A 287 -10.35 -18.23 -4.05
N SER A 288 -11.66 -18.47 -4.14
CA SER A 288 -12.66 -17.55 -3.58
C SER A 288 -12.51 -17.42 -2.05
N PRO A 289 -13.04 -16.35 -1.43
CA PRO A 289 -12.84 -16.13 0.00
C PRO A 289 -13.66 -17.09 0.88
N PHE A 290 -14.69 -17.75 0.34
CA PHE A 290 -15.60 -18.61 1.11
C PHE A 290 -14.90 -19.82 1.73
N PRO A 291 -14.16 -20.68 0.97
CA PRO A 291 -13.43 -21.78 1.58
C PRO A 291 -12.38 -21.33 2.59
N ARG A 292 -11.79 -20.12 2.38
CA ARG A 292 -10.82 -19.57 3.32
C ARG A 292 -11.49 -19.13 4.61
N ALA A 293 -12.67 -18.54 4.56
CA ALA A 293 -13.46 -18.18 5.74
C ALA A 293 -13.91 -19.43 6.51
N GLU A 294 -14.36 -20.49 5.83
CA GLU A 294 -14.70 -21.77 6.45
C GLU A 294 -13.51 -22.40 7.20
N ALA A 295 -12.29 -22.24 6.66
CA ALA A 295 -11.06 -22.72 7.25
C ALA A 295 -10.47 -21.76 8.31
N LEU A 296 -11.19 -20.72 8.73
CA LEU A 296 -10.73 -19.67 9.65
C LEU A 296 -9.46 -18.95 9.16
N GLY A 297 -9.23 -18.88 7.88
CA GLY A 297 -8.10 -18.20 7.26
C GLY A 297 -8.28 -16.67 7.15
N VAL A 298 -9.45 -16.15 7.51
CA VAL A 298 -9.78 -14.74 7.76
C VAL A 298 -10.66 -14.66 8.99
N HIS A 299 -10.68 -13.49 9.66
CA HIS A 299 -11.49 -13.28 10.86
C HIS A 299 -12.97 -13.12 10.51
N ASP A 300 -13.28 -12.49 9.38
CA ASP A 300 -14.66 -12.36 8.91
C ASP A 300 -14.72 -12.12 7.39
N LEU A 301 -15.84 -12.51 6.80
CA LEU A 301 -16.24 -12.22 5.42
C LEU A 301 -17.34 -11.15 5.48
N ILE A 302 -17.00 -9.92 5.09
CA ILE A 302 -17.86 -8.77 5.30
C ILE A 302 -18.48 -8.22 4.03
N ASP A 303 -19.67 -7.62 4.14
CA ASP A 303 -20.19 -6.72 3.11
C ASP A 303 -19.23 -5.53 2.95
N PRO A 304 -18.77 -5.21 1.71
CA PRO A 304 -17.87 -4.08 1.47
C PRO A 304 -18.31 -2.76 2.11
N ARG A 305 -19.61 -2.53 2.20
CA ARG A 305 -20.20 -1.32 2.81
C ARG A 305 -19.95 -1.22 4.32
N ARG A 306 -19.71 -2.35 4.99
CA ARG A 306 -19.40 -2.40 6.43
C ARG A 306 -17.92 -2.22 6.75
N THR A 307 -17.07 -2.06 5.75
CA THR A 307 -15.61 -1.96 5.95
C THR A 307 -15.24 -0.85 6.93
N ARG A 308 -15.84 0.34 6.79
CA ARG A 308 -15.61 1.46 7.73
C ARG A 308 -16.02 1.09 9.16
N GLU A 309 -17.20 0.56 9.34
CA GLU A 309 -17.72 0.17 10.66
C GLU A 309 -16.78 -0.81 11.37
N GLU A 310 -16.36 -1.87 10.67
CA GLU A 310 -15.47 -2.88 11.24
C GLU A 310 -14.08 -2.33 11.57
N LEU A 311 -13.51 -1.48 10.71
CA LEU A 311 -12.22 -0.86 10.97
C LEU A 311 -12.29 0.19 12.08
N CYS A 312 -13.39 0.97 12.22
CA CYS A 312 -13.61 1.87 13.35
C CYS A 312 -13.75 1.10 14.68
N ARG A 313 -14.43 -0.04 14.65
CA ARG A 313 -14.52 -0.93 15.83
C ARG A 313 -13.15 -1.50 16.19
N TRP A 314 -12.40 -1.95 15.19
CA TRP A 314 -11.05 -2.47 15.40
C TRP A 314 -10.12 -1.42 16.00
N VAL A 315 -10.06 -0.21 15.41
CA VAL A 315 -9.18 0.85 15.93
C VAL A 315 -9.54 1.24 17.38
N GLY A 316 -10.83 1.24 17.73
CA GLY A 316 -11.27 1.46 19.12
C GLY A 316 -10.80 0.36 20.08
N ARG A 317 -10.80 -0.91 19.64
CA ARG A 317 -10.35 -2.05 20.48
C ARG A 317 -8.85 -2.07 20.73
N ILE A 318 -8.04 -1.59 19.81
CA ILE A 318 -6.57 -1.59 19.93
C ILE A 318 -6.03 -0.38 20.73
N GLN A 319 -6.82 0.67 20.95
CA GLN A 319 -6.37 1.88 21.66
C GLN A 319 -5.71 1.58 23.03
N PRO A 320 -6.25 0.68 23.87
CA PRO A 320 -5.62 0.35 25.15
C PRO A 320 -4.25 -0.32 25.02
N LEU A 321 -3.90 -0.87 23.85
CA LEU A 321 -2.63 -1.55 23.59
C LEU A 321 -1.52 -0.57 23.20
N LEU A 322 -1.86 0.56 22.57
CA LEU A 322 -0.87 1.49 22.01
C LEU A 322 0.10 2.09 23.04
N PRO A 323 -0.28 2.44 24.27
CA PRO A 323 0.66 2.97 25.27
C PRO A 323 1.83 2.03 25.58
N ALA A 324 1.65 0.72 25.44
CA ALA A 324 2.72 -0.26 25.65
C ALA A 324 3.77 -0.30 24.53
N LEU A 325 3.50 0.34 23.40
CA LEU A 325 4.40 0.42 22.24
C LEU A 325 5.30 1.65 22.25
N LEU A 326 5.02 2.62 23.14
CA LEU A 326 5.77 3.87 23.21
C LEU A 326 7.21 3.64 23.65
N GLY A 327 8.10 4.49 23.17
CA GLY A 327 9.52 4.49 23.53
C GLY A 327 10.46 4.58 22.34
N THR A 328 11.68 4.11 22.52
CA THR A 328 12.73 4.20 21.48
C THR A 328 12.30 3.47 20.20
N ALA A 329 12.40 4.18 19.08
CA ALA A 329 12.11 3.62 17.76
C ALA A 329 12.96 2.39 17.46
N LYS A 330 12.33 1.31 16.97
CA LYS A 330 13.01 0.06 16.60
C LYS A 330 13.75 0.15 15.29
N PHE A 331 13.32 1.03 14.41
CA PHE A 331 13.96 1.29 13.12
C PHE A 331 14.61 2.67 13.14
N SER A 332 15.82 2.76 12.56
CA SER A 332 16.41 4.06 12.24
C SER A 332 15.72 4.66 11.01
N ILE A 333 15.75 6.00 10.87
CA ILE A 333 15.34 6.65 9.62
C ILE A 333 16.21 6.12 8.48
N ARG A 334 15.57 5.60 7.45
CA ARG A 334 16.21 5.17 6.21
C ARG A 334 15.70 6.06 5.08
N PRO A 335 16.62 6.79 4.44
CA PRO A 335 16.28 7.63 3.30
C PRO A 335 15.68 6.82 2.14
#